data_a1a2202f5f62fa688106b794e5140489
#
_entry.id   a1a2202f5f62fa688106b794e5140489
#
_cell.length_a   1.000
_cell.length_b   1.000
_cell.length_c   1.000
_cell.angle_alpha   90.00
_cell.angle_beta   90.00
_cell.angle_gamma   90.00
#
_symmetry.space_group_name_H-M   'P 1'
#
loop_
_entity.id
_entity.type
_entity.pdbx_description
1 polymer ?
#
loop_
_entity_poly.entity_id
_entity_poly.type
_entity_poly.pdbx_seq_one_letter_code
_entity_poly.pdbx_strand_id
1 'polypeptide(L)'
;MQRSQKVTLFIQCIIDGIFPEVGFAVVRIFEKLGIGVKCPAEQTCCGQPAFNSGYRKEAKWAAEHFINVFDDAEVIVCPSGSCVNMVRNHYPELFRDDAKLLESVKGIGARTFELTEYLVDVLGVEDLGSGYDGRITYHDSCHLMRGIGVKEQPRKLIRKIRGAEFVEMKDSDKCCGFGGAFSVKYPEISTAILEDKVKNIIDSNAEVVTGCDMGCLMNIQGLLSRRRLPIKILHIAQLLAGQSI
;
A
#
# COMPACT_ATOMS: atom_id res chain seq x y z
N MET A 1 26.29 12.06 -18.34
CA MET A 1 25.24 12.68 -17.51
C MET A 1 24.23 11.59 -17.17
N GLN A 2 24.25 11.09 -15.93
CA GLN A 2 23.18 10.21 -15.45
C GLN A 2 21.88 11.04 -15.48
N ARG A 3 20.86 10.58 -16.23
CA ARG A 3 19.51 11.16 -16.10
C ARG A 3 19.15 11.03 -14.63
N SER A 4 18.85 12.15 -13.98
CA SER A 4 18.31 12.13 -12.61
C SER A 4 17.06 11.28 -12.64
N GLN A 5 17.12 10.10 -12.04
CA GLN A 5 15.99 9.19 -11.97
C GLN A 5 14.87 9.91 -11.19
N LYS A 6 13.69 10.01 -11.78
CA LYS A 6 12.56 10.71 -11.18
C LYS A 6 11.36 9.76 -11.12
N VAL A 7 10.69 9.73 -9.98
CA VAL A 7 9.44 8.99 -9.80
C VAL A 7 8.26 9.93 -9.62
N THR A 8 7.10 9.54 -10.11
CA THR A 8 5.84 10.23 -9.84
C THR A 8 5.10 9.44 -8.76
N LEU A 9 4.77 10.09 -7.64
CA LEU A 9 4.08 9.46 -6.54
C LEU A 9 2.57 9.51 -6.74
N PHE A 10 1.94 8.36 -6.58
CA PHE A 10 0.51 8.25 -6.37
C PHE A 10 0.23 8.04 -4.89
N ILE A 11 -0.03 9.13 -4.16
CA ILE A 11 -0.41 9.11 -2.75
C ILE A 11 -1.92 8.91 -2.66
N GLN A 12 -2.31 7.71 -2.26
CA GLN A 12 -3.72 7.31 -2.25
C GLN A 12 -4.54 8.06 -1.18
N CYS A 13 -5.86 8.15 -1.40
CA CYS A 13 -6.79 9.00 -0.65
C CYS A 13 -6.78 8.82 0.88
N ILE A 14 -6.58 7.59 1.41
CA ILE A 14 -6.52 7.34 2.85
C ILE A 14 -5.22 7.89 3.43
N ILE A 15 -4.10 7.76 2.71
CA ILE A 15 -2.82 8.33 3.13
C ILE A 15 -2.92 9.85 3.10
N ASP A 16 -3.34 10.42 1.99
CA ASP A 16 -3.42 11.87 1.81
C ASP A 16 -4.35 12.53 2.84
N GLY A 17 -5.54 11.97 3.04
CA GLY A 17 -6.56 12.58 3.89
C GLY A 17 -6.49 12.26 5.38
N ILE A 18 -5.85 11.14 5.78
CA ILE A 18 -5.91 10.66 7.18
C ILE A 18 -4.52 10.39 7.77
N PHE A 19 -3.56 9.91 6.95
CA PHE A 19 -2.23 9.50 7.40
C PHE A 19 -1.11 10.17 6.56
N PRO A 20 -1.10 11.51 6.42
CA PRO A 20 -0.16 12.21 5.53
C PRO A 20 1.31 11.92 5.86
N GLU A 21 1.62 11.57 7.11
CA GLU A 21 2.96 11.18 7.54
C GLU A 21 3.52 9.98 6.77
N VAL A 22 2.66 9.08 6.26
CA VAL A 22 3.07 7.97 5.39
C VAL A 22 3.55 8.50 4.03
N GLY A 23 2.85 9.47 3.45
CA GLY A 23 3.25 10.14 2.22
C GLY A 23 4.63 10.82 2.36
N PHE A 24 4.82 11.56 3.46
CA PHE A 24 6.12 12.16 3.77
C PHE A 24 7.24 11.12 3.98
N ALA A 25 6.92 9.97 4.57
CA ALA A 25 7.89 8.88 4.71
C ALA A 25 8.34 8.35 3.33
N VAL A 26 7.41 8.21 2.38
CA VAL A 26 7.76 7.80 1.00
C VAL A 26 8.69 8.82 0.32
N VAL A 27 8.39 10.12 0.46
CA VAL A 27 9.26 11.18 -0.08
C VAL A 27 10.67 11.07 0.51
N ARG A 28 10.82 10.93 1.83
CA ARG A 28 12.12 10.79 2.50
C ARG A 28 12.91 9.57 2.03
N ILE A 29 12.22 8.44 1.74
CA ILE A 29 12.88 7.25 1.19
C ILE A 29 13.54 7.60 -0.16
N PHE A 30 12.82 8.25 -1.06
CA PHE A 30 13.37 8.61 -2.37
C PHE A 30 14.43 9.70 -2.28
N GLU A 31 14.27 10.70 -1.42
CA GLU A 31 15.31 11.71 -1.14
C GLU A 31 16.61 11.06 -0.66
N LYS A 32 16.53 10.12 0.27
CA LYS A 32 17.68 9.35 0.77
C LYS A 32 18.40 8.56 -0.32
N LEU A 33 17.65 8.08 -1.31
CA LEU A 33 18.19 7.39 -2.48
C LEU A 33 18.67 8.34 -3.58
N GLY A 34 18.55 9.66 -3.42
CA GLY A 34 18.92 10.66 -4.43
C GLY A 34 18.01 10.67 -5.65
N ILE A 35 16.77 10.16 -5.51
CA ILE A 35 15.78 10.07 -6.57
C ILE A 35 14.81 11.25 -6.46
N GLY A 36 14.62 11.99 -7.56
CA GLY A 36 13.68 13.11 -7.62
C GLY A 36 12.24 12.63 -7.54
N VAL A 37 11.37 13.40 -6.89
CA VAL A 37 9.95 13.08 -6.69
C VAL A 37 9.07 14.14 -7.34
N LYS A 38 8.03 13.69 -8.10
CA LYS A 38 6.89 14.49 -8.54
C LYS A 38 5.65 13.96 -7.81
N CYS A 39 4.87 14.85 -7.21
CA CYS A 39 3.59 14.51 -6.58
C CYS A 39 2.52 15.42 -7.18
N PRO A 40 1.72 14.93 -8.17
CA PRO A 40 0.68 15.74 -8.80
C PRO A 40 -0.37 16.15 -7.76
N ALA A 41 -0.74 17.43 -7.70
CA ALA A 41 -1.74 17.94 -6.77
C ALA A 41 -3.17 17.53 -7.17
N GLU A 42 -3.36 17.24 -8.44
CA GLU A 42 -4.64 16.89 -9.04
C GLU A 42 -5.04 15.43 -8.82
N GLN A 43 -4.16 14.60 -8.23
CA GLN A 43 -4.44 13.20 -7.98
C GLN A 43 -5.60 13.00 -7.02
N THR A 44 -6.37 11.93 -7.24
CA THR A 44 -7.54 11.59 -6.44
C THR A 44 -7.53 10.10 -6.05
N CYS A 45 -8.69 9.56 -5.67
CA CYS A 45 -8.83 8.13 -5.39
C CYS A 45 -8.64 7.28 -6.65
N CYS A 46 -8.07 6.07 -6.52
CA CYS A 46 -7.98 5.09 -7.61
C CYS A 46 -9.34 4.54 -8.08
N GLY A 47 -10.44 4.87 -7.43
CA GLY A 47 -11.77 4.37 -7.78
C GLY A 47 -12.12 2.98 -7.23
N GLN A 48 -11.23 2.31 -6.49
CA GLN A 48 -11.49 0.96 -5.98
C GLN A 48 -12.74 0.86 -5.09
N PRO A 49 -13.07 1.81 -4.18
CA PRO A 49 -14.30 1.74 -3.40
C PRO A 49 -15.57 1.72 -4.25
N ALA A 50 -15.60 2.53 -5.30
CA ALA A 50 -16.70 2.56 -6.26
C ALA A 50 -16.77 1.24 -7.05
N PHE A 51 -15.62 0.76 -7.55
CA PHE A 51 -15.52 -0.51 -8.26
C PHE A 51 -16.04 -1.68 -7.43
N ASN A 52 -15.56 -1.83 -6.19
CA ASN A 52 -15.97 -2.92 -5.29
C ASN A 52 -17.44 -2.83 -4.89
N SER A 53 -18.05 -1.65 -4.93
CA SER A 53 -19.45 -1.42 -4.62
C SER A 53 -20.38 -1.57 -5.84
N GLY A 54 -19.82 -1.87 -7.03
CA GLY A 54 -20.58 -2.03 -8.27
C GLY A 54 -20.86 -0.73 -9.03
N TYR A 55 -20.40 0.42 -8.54
CA TYR A 55 -20.52 1.73 -9.20
C TYR A 55 -19.51 1.86 -10.33
N ARG A 56 -19.75 1.14 -11.43
CA ARG A 56 -18.82 1.04 -12.56
C ARG A 56 -18.58 2.37 -13.28
N LYS A 57 -19.59 3.22 -13.34
CA LYS A 57 -19.53 4.54 -13.95
C LYS A 57 -18.57 5.47 -13.20
N GLU A 58 -18.71 5.52 -11.89
CA GLU A 58 -17.91 6.33 -10.99
C GLU A 58 -16.46 5.80 -10.92
N ALA A 59 -16.30 4.47 -10.93
CA ALA A 59 -14.98 3.84 -11.01
C ALA A 59 -14.27 4.18 -12.33
N LYS A 60 -15.01 4.17 -13.46
CA LYS A 60 -14.49 4.55 -14.78
C LYS A 60 -14.06 6.00 -14.83
N TRP A 61 -14.89 6.90 -14.29
CA TRP A 61 -14.55 8.33 -14.19
C TRP A 61 -13.27 8.57 -13.37
N ALA A 62 -13.11 7.91 -12.22
CA ALA A 62 -11.90 7.99 -11.42
C ALA A 62 -10.67 7.45 -12.17
N ALA A 63 -10.84 6.37 -12.95
CA ALA A 63 -9.77 5.81 -13.76
C ALA A 63 -9.36 6.72 -14.93
N GLU A 64 -10.32 7.35 -15.62
CA GLU A 64 -10.06 8.36 -16.66
C GLU A 64 -9.30 9.55 -16.11
N HIS A 65 -9.69 10.02 -14.92
CA HIS A 65 -8.98 11.10 -14.25
C HIS A 65 -7.54 10.69 -13.89
N PHE A 66 -7.34 9.48 -13.33
CA PHE A 66 -6.02 8.94 -13.04
C PHE A 66 -5.13 8.89 -14.30
N ILE A 67 -5.66 8.39 -15.42
CA ILE A 67 -4.93 8.35 -16.69
C ILE A 67 -4.45 9.75 -17.08
N ASN A 68 -5.34 10.75 -17.02
CA ASN A 68 -5.01 12.13 -17.41
C ASN A 68 -3.93 12.75 -16.50
N VAL A 69 -4.00 12.50 -15.18
CA VAL A 69 -3.04 13.05 -14.20
C VAL A 69 -1.65 12.42 -14.33
N PHE A 70 -1.59 11.13 -14.68
CA PHE A 70 -0.35 10.36 -14.74
C PHE A 70 0.15 10.04 -16.15
N ASP A 71 -0.41 10.68 -17.19
CA ASP A 71 -0.09 10.39 -18.60
C ASP A 71 1.40 10.60 -18.92
N ASP A 72 2.00 11.65 -18.41
CA ASP A 72 3.41 12.01 -18.60
C ASP A 72 4.39 11.31 -17.65
N ALA A 73 3.90 10.48 -16.72
CA ALA A 73 4.73 9.79 -15.75
C ALA A 73 5.47 8.60 -16.39
N GLU A 74 6.82 8.61 -16.34
CA GLU A 74 7.63 7.46 -16.78
C GLU A 74 7.51 6.29 -15.79
N VAL A 75 7.45 6.59 -14.49
CA VAL A 75 7.29 5.63 -13.40
C VAL A 75 6.33 6.19 -12.37
N ILE A 76 5.35 5.40 -11.96
CA ILE A 76 4.39 5.73 -10.91
C ILE A 76 4.63 4.79 -9.73
N VAL A 77 4.84 5.35 -8.53
CA VAL A 77 5.02 4.56 -7.31
C VAL A 77 3.92 4.92 -6.31
N CYS A 78 3.26 3.88 -5.81
CA CYS A 78 2.16 4.00 -4.84
C CYS A 78 2.44 3.17 -3.58
N PRO A 79 2.37 3.75 -2.37
CA PRO A 79 2.47 3.02 -1.12
C PRO A 79 1.15 2.31 -0.76
N SER A 80 0.58 1.56 -1.70
CA SER A 80 -0.66 0.81 -1.51
C SER A 80 -0.82 -0.26 -2.57
N GLY A 81 -0.70 -1.52 -2.16
CA GLY A 81 -0.88 -2.66 -3.05
C GLY A 81 -2.30 -2.74 -3.62
N SER A 82 -3.31 -2.35 -2.86
CA SER A 82 -4.70 -2.35 -3.32
C SER A 82 -4.96 -1.33 -4.42
N CYS A 83 -4.35 -0.15 -4.36
CA CYS A 83 -4.46 0.85 -5.42
C CYS A 83 -3.70 0.44 -6.68
N VAL A 84 -2.50 -0.14 -6.53
CA VAL A 84 -1.74 -0.68 -7.67
C VAL A 84 -2.50 -1.82 -8.33
N ASN A 85 -3.09 -2.72 -7.55
CA ASN A 85 -3.96 -3.78 -8.08
C ASN A 85 -5.17 -3.23 -8.86
N MET A 86 -5.78 -2.15 -8.37
CA MET A 86 -6.87 -1.48 -9.09
C MET A 86 -6.41 -0.97 -10.46
N VAL A 87 -5.27 -0.28 -10.51
CA VAL A 87 -4.73 0.28 -11.75
C VAL A 87 -4.31 -0.82 -12.73
N ARG A 88 -3.57 -1.83 -12.26
CA ARG A 88 -3.03 -2.89 -13.12
C ARG A 88 -4.08 -3.88 -13.63
N ASN A 89 -4.99 -4.30 -12.75
CA ASN A 89 -5.87 -5.43 -13.02
C ASN A 89 -7.33 -5.05 -13.29
N HIS A 90 -7.84 -3.98 -12.66
CA HIS A 90 -9.25 -3.64 -12.77
C HIS A 90 -9.55 -2.46 -13.71
N TYR A 91 -8.59 -1.57 -13.96
CA TYR A 91 -8.80 -0.56 -15.02
C TYR A 91 -8.97 -1.20 -16.39
N PRO A 92 -8.18 -2.22 -16.82
CA PRO A 92 -8.44 -2.91 -18.09
C PRO A 92 -9.86 -3.50 -18.20
N GLU A 93 -10.44 -3.97 -17.08
CA GLU A 93 -11.82 -4.45 -17.05
C GLU A 93 -12.84 -3.35 -17.33
N LEU A 94 -12.59 -2.13 -16.79
CA LEU A 94 -13.48 -0.96 -16.98
C LEU A 94 -13.50 -0.45 -18.43
N PHE A 95 -12.41 -0.64 -19.17
CA PHE A 95 -12.22 -0.13 -20.54
C PHE A 95 -12.17 -1.20 -21.62
N ARG A 96 -12.61 -2.43 -21.31
CA ARG A 96 -12.56 -3.57 -22.24
C ARG A 96 -13.24 -3.32 -23.59
N ASP A 97 -14.26 -2.46 -23.63
CA ASP A 97 -15.06 -2.14 -24.82
C ASP A 97 -14.52 -0.90 -25.58
N ASP A 98 -13.41 -0.30 -25.12
CA ASP A 98 -12.75 0.86 -25.72
C ASP A 98 -11.26 0.53 -25.97
N ALA A 99 -10.94 0.11 -27.20
CA ALA A 99 -9.61 -0.37 -27.56
C ALA A 99 -8.50 0.67 -27.33
N LYS A 100 -8.79 1.97 -27.58
CA LYS A 100 -7.81 3.05 -27.41
C LYS A 100 -7.51 3.31 -25.95
N LEU A 101 -8.53 3.41 -25.11
CA LEU A 101 -8.35 3.60 -23.67
C LEU A 101 -7.78 2.34 -23.01
N LEU A 102 -8.12 1.16 -23.48
CA LEU A 102 -7.56 -0.10 -22.99
C LEU A 102 -6.04 -0.17 -23.18
N GLU A 103 -5.53 0.28 -24.32
CA GLU A 103 -4.08 0.34 -24.58
C GLU A 103 -3.41 1.34 -23.62
N SER A 104 -3.96 2.53 -23.49
CA SER A 104 -3.46 3.56 -22.54
C SER A 104 -3.43 3.04 -21.09
N VAL A 105 -4.50 2.39 -20.64
CA VAL A 105 -4.61 1.79 -19.31
C VAL A 105 -3.56 0.71 -19.08
N LYS A 106 -3.34 -0.17 -20.05
CA LYS A 106 -2.28 -1.21 -19.96
C LYS A 106 -0.90 -0.58 -19.87
N GLY A 107 -0.64 0.48 -20.66
CA GLY A 107 0.62 1.22 -20.64
C GLY A 107 0.88 1.88 -19.28
N ILE A 108 -0.14 2.51 -18.69
CA ILE A 108 -0.04 3.11 -17.36
C ILE A 108 0.12 2.04 -16.26
N GLY A 109 -0.61 0.94 -16.36
CA GLY A 109 -0.49 -0.18 -15.44
C GLY A 109 0.91 -0.77 -15.40
N ALA A 110 1.55 -0.93 -16.57
CA ALA A 110 2.90 -1.49 -16.69
C ALA A 110 3.99 -0.63 -16.02
N ARG A 111 3.75 0.67 -15.83
CA ARG A 111 4.68 1.61 -15.18
C ARG A 111 4.23 2.07 -13.78
N THR A 112 3.19 1.43 -13.22
CA THR A 112 2.69 1.67 -11.86
C THR A 112 3.15 0.55 -10.94
N PHE A 113 3.90 0.88 -9.90
CA PHE A 113 4.53 -0.07 -8.96
C PHE A 113 4.08 0.19 -7.53
N GLU A 114 4.00 -0.87 -6.75
CA GLU A 114 3.93 -0.71 -5.30
C GLU A 114 5.32 -0.34 -4.75
N LEU A 115 5.37 0.42 -3.65
CA LEU A 115 6.60 0.97 -3.09
C LEU A 115 7.68 -0.10 -2.87
N THR A 116 7.33 -1.20 -2.21
CA THR A 116 8.32 -2.25 -1.86
C THR A 116 8.74 -3.06 -3.08
N GLU A 117 7.83 -3.29 -4.02
CA GLU A 117 8.12 -3.85 -5.32
C GLU A 117 9.12 -2.98 -6.08
N TYR A 118 8.88 -1.68 -6.15
CA TYR A 118 9.76 -0.76 -6.85
C TYR A 118 11.15 -0.71 -6.23
N LEU A 119 11.24 -0.63 -4.90
CA LEU A 119 12.53 -0.60 -4.20
C LEU A 119 13.34 -1.87 -4.47
N VAL A 120 12.73 -3.05 -4.33
CA VAL A 120 13.45 -4.33 -4.39
C VAL A 120 13.66 -4.80 -5.82
N ASP A 121 12.58 -4.85 -6.63
CA ASP A 121 12.62 -5.53 -7.93
C ASP A 121 13.10 -4.59 -9.04
N VAL A 122 12.91 -3.27 -8.91
CA VAL A 122 13.33 -2.30 -9.95
C VAL A 122 14.64 -1.62 -9.58
N LEU A 123 14.78 -1.14 -8.32
CA LEU A 123 15.98 -0.43 -7.89
C LEU A 123 17.06 -1.37 -7.31
N GLY A 124 16.73 -2.62 -6.96
CA GLY A 124 17.65 -3.55 -6.30
C GLY A 124 18.03 -3.13 -4.87
N VAL A 125 17.20 -2.29 -4.23
CA VAL A 125 17.45 -1.77 -2.89
C VAL A 125 16.77 -2.67 -1.85
N GLU A 126 17.56 -3.32 -1.00
CA GLU A 126 17.05 -4.14 0.11
C GLU A 126 17.36 -3.54 1.49
N ASP A 127 18.31 -2.59 1.59
CA ASP A 127 18.70 -1.93 2.83
C ASP A 127 18.67 -0.41 2.66
N LEU A 128 17.84 0.25 3.46
CA LEU A 128 17.72 1.72 3.52
C LEU A 128 18.48 2.31 4.71
N GLY A 129 19.22 1.51 5.48
CA GLY A 129 19.94 1.93 6.68
C GLY A 129 19.02 2.48 7.77
N SER A 130 17.75 2.05 7.80
CA SER A 130 16.79 2.41 8.85
C SER A 130 17.05 1.61 10.13
N GLY A 131 16.52 2.11 11.26
CA GLY A 131 16.60 1.44 12.55
C GLY A 131 15.28 1.50 13.30
N TYR A 132 14.96 0.43 14.01
CA TYR A 132 13.83 0.32 14.91
C TYR A 132 14.10 -0.79 15.92
N ASP A 133 14.11 -0.48 17.21
CA ASP A 133 14.30 -1.49 18.25
C ASP A 133 12.94 -2.05 18.67
N GLY A 134 12.72 -3.35 18.41
CA GLY A 134 11.49 -4.05 18.78
C GLY A 134 11.07 -5.15 17.83
N ARG A 135 10.01 -5.86 18.22
CA ARG A 135 9.46 -7.00 17.47
C ARG A 135 8.41 -6.53 16.47
N ILE A 136 8.64 -6.81 15.20
CA ILE A 136 7.80 -6.39 14.08
C ILE A 136 7.18 -7.61 13.43
N THR A 137 5.85 -7.59 13.23
CA THR A 137 5.17 -8.55 12.36
C THR A 137 4.58 -7.86 11.13
N TYR A 138 4.34 -8.63 10.08
CA TYR A 138 3.86 -8.12 8.80
C TYR A 138 2.50 -8.69 8.43
N HIS A 139 1.58 -7.82 8.00
CA HIS A 139 0.29 -8.20 7.44
C HIS A 139 0.35 -8.20 5.92
N ASP A 140 0.17 -9.37 5.30
CA ASP A 140 0.00 -9.47 3.85
C ASP A 140 -1.38 -8.95 3.44
N SER A 141 -1.39 -7.84 2.71
CA SER A 141 -2.60 -7.36 2.07
C SER A 141 -3.01 -8.30 0.93
N CYS A 142 -4.28 -8.67 0.88
CA CYS A 142 -4.79 -9.61 -0.13
C CYS A 142 -4.58 -9.09 -1.56
N HIS A 143 -4.77 -7.79 -1.81
CA HIS A 143 -4.55 -7.19 -3.12
C HIS A 143 -3.06 -7.09 -3.48
N LEU A 144 -2.18 -6.87 -2.51
CA LEU A 144 -0.75 -6.87 -2.73
C LEU A 144 -0.26 -8.27 -3.11
N MET A 145 -0.51 -9.24 -2.24
CA MET A 145 0.02 -10.58 -2.39
C MET A 145 -0.67 -11.36 -3.53
N ARG A 146 -2.01 -11.43 -3.51
CA ARG A 146 -2.77 -12.23 -4.50
C ARG A 146 -3.03 -11.46 -5.79
N GLY A 147 -3.17 -10.14 -5.71
CA GLY A 147 -3.47 -9.29 -6.86
C GLY A 147 -2.26 -8.98 -7.71
N ILE A 148 -1.13 -8.60 -7.12
CA ILE A 148 0.07 -8.18 -7.86
C ILE A 148 1.32 -9.01 -7.57
N GLY A 149 1.23 -10.06 -6.75
CA GLY A 149 2.31 -11.02 -6.54
C GLY A 149 3.44 -10.56 -5.62
N VAL A 150 3.29 -9.43 -4.91
CA VAL A 150 4.30 -8.88 -4.01
C VAL A 150 4.14 -9.53 -2.64
N LYS A 151 5.16 -10.30 -2.21
CA LYS A 151 5.14 -11.05 -0.96
C LYS A 151 6.47 -10.96 -0.21
N GLU A 152 7.58 -11.26 -0.88
CA GLU A 152 8.91 -11.31 -0.24
C GLU A 152 9.58 -9.94 -0.15
N GLN A 153 9.22 -9.00 -1.02
CA GLN A 153 9.82 -7.67 -1.08
C GLN A 153 9.71 -6.91 0.25
N PRO A 154 8.52 -6.82 0.89
CA PRO A 154 8.40 -6.20 2.20
C PRO A 154 9.24 -6.90 3.27
N ARG A 155 9.27 -8.24 3.24
CA ARG A 155 10.02 -9.05 4.22
C ARG A 155 11.53 -8.85 4.10
N LYS A 156 12.05 -8.77 2.88
CA LYS A 156 13.46 -8.46 2.63
C LYS A 156 13.85 -7.13 3.25
N LEU A 157 13.04 -6.10 3.03
CA LEU A 157 13.27 -4.76 3.58
C LEU A 157 13.19 -4.73 5.11
N ILE A 158 12.17 -5.38 5.71
CA ILE A 158 11.99 -5.40 7.17
C ILE A 158 13.17 -6.09 7.86
N ARG A 159 13.67 -7.22 7.32
CA ARG A 159 14.80 -7.95 7.88
C ARG A 159 16.11 -7.16 7.88
N LYS A 160 16.21 -6.07 7.13
CA LYS A 160 17.37 -5.17 7.07
C LYS A 160 17.26 -3.97 8.03
N ILE A 161 16.14 -3.80 8.70
CA ILE A 161 15.97 -2.72 9.70
C ILE A 161 16.83 -3.08 10.93
N ARG A 162 17.76 -2.21 11.27
CA ARG A 162 18.66 -2.43 12.42
C ARG A 162 17.88 -2.41 13.73
N GLY A 163 18.14 -3.37 14.61
CA GLY A 163 17.45 -3.52 15.88
C GLY A 163 16.08 -4.20 15.80
N ALA A 164 15.52 -4.39 14.60
CA ALA A 164 14.24 -5.06 14.44
C ALA A 164 14.36 -6.59 14.51
N GLU A 165 13.53 -7.22 15.31
CA GLU A 165 13.26 -8.66 15.29
C GLU A 165 12.00 -8.92 14.44
N PHE A 166 12.19 -9.45 13.23
CA PHE A 166 11.03 -9.80 12.39
C PHE A 166 10.43 -11.12 12.83
N VAL A 167 9.15 -11.10 13.22
CA VAL A 167 8.37 -12.25 13.65
C VAL A 167 7.23 -12.48 12.68
N GLU A 168 7.25 -13.59 11.93
CA GLU A 168 6.15 -13.92 11.03
C GLU A 168 4.91 -14.35 11.82
N MET A 169 3.79 -13.64 11.68
CA MET A 169 2.54 -14.08 12.30
C MET A 169 1.95 -15.28 11.55
N LYS A 170 1.27 -16.13 12.27
CA LYS A 170 0.49 -17.21 11.68
C LYS A 170 -0.59 -16.61 10.75
N ASP A 171 -0.78 -17.22 9.57
CA ASP A 171 -1.80 -16.80 8.60
C ASP A 171 -1.69 -15.29 8.27
N SER A 172 -0.47 -14.79 8.02
CA SER A 172 -0.21 -13.40 7.67
C SER A 172 -1.05 -12.92 6.47
N ASP A 173 -1.44 -13.84 5.58
CA ASP A 173 -2.24 -13.64 4.38
C ASP A 173 -3.76 -13.67 4.60
N LYS A 174 -4.25 -13.98 5.81
CA LYS A 174 -5.68 -13.83 6.12
C LYS A 174 -6.11 -12.38 6.00
N CYS A 175 -7.32 -12.19 5.47
CA CYS A 175 -7.91 -10.86 5.30
C CYS A 175 -7.98 -10.09 6.63
N CYS A 176 -7.84 -8.77 6.56
CA CYS A 176 -8.04 -7.87 7.68
C CYS A 176 -9.52 -7.50 7.92
N GLY A 177 -10.43 -7.90 7.03
CA GLY A 177 -11.86 -7.59 7.13
C GLY A 177 -12.27 -6.20 6.62
N PHE A 178 -11.35 -5.31 6.23
CA PHE A 178 -11.70 -3.95 5.82
C PHE A 178 -12.58 -3.91 4.57
N GLY A 179 -12.09 -4.33 3.41
CA GLY A 179 -12.83 -4.36 2.15
C GLY A 179 -13.51 -3.04 1.72
N GLY A 180 -13.10 -1.87 2.26
CA GLY A 180 -13.70 -0.58 2.00
C GLY A 180 -15.16 -0.52 2.48
N ALA A 181 -16.12 -0.37 1.54
CA ALA A 181 -17.55 -0.34 1.84
C ALA A 181 -18.05 -1.62 2.53
N PHE A 182 -17.35 -2.75 2.40
CA PHE A 182 -17.71 -4.01 3.04
C PHE A 182 -17.75 -3.91 4.57
N SER A 183 -16.74 -3.29 5.19
CA SER A 183 -16.68 -3.13 6.64
C SER A 183 -17.83 -2.27 7.21
N VAL A 184 -18.37 -1.37 6.39
CA VAL A 184 -19.53 -0.52 6.76
C VAL A 184 -20.86 -1.25 6.52
N LYS A 185 -20.98 -1.97 5.40
CA LYS A 185 -22.20 -2.68 5.02
C LYS A 185 -22.41 -3.97 5.83
N TYR A 186 -21.34 -4.64 6.21
CA TYR A 186 -21.35 -5.93 6.91
C TYR A 186 -20.41 -5.91 8.13
N PRO A 187 -20.67 -5.01 9.11
CA PRO A 187 -19.74 -4.77 10.21
C PRO A 187 -19.49 -6.00 11.08
N GLU A 188 -20.50 -6.85 11.27
CA GLU A 188 -20.40 -8.08 12.07
C GLU A 188 -19.44 -9.09 11.41
N ILE A 189 -19.57 -9.29 10.09
CA ILE A 189 -18.70 -10.20 9.34
C ILE A 189 -17.27 -9.63 9.27
N SER A 190 -17.14 -8.34 8.99
CA SER A 190 -15.87 -7.64 8.99
C SER A 190 -15.15 -7.79 10.34
N THR A 191 -15.88 -7.60 11.44
CA THR A 191 -15.34 -7.73 12.79
C THR A 191 -14.92 -9.16 13.09
N ALA A 192 -15.70 -10.17 12.72
CA ALA A 192 -15.33 -11.57 12.93
C ALA A 192 -14.02 -11.95 12.21
N ILE A 193 -13.87 -11.51 10.96
CA ILE A 193 -12.62 -11.69 10.21
C ILE A 193 -11.44 -10.98 10.89
N LEU A 194 -11.66 -9.76 11.36
CA LEU A 194 -10.65 -8.95 12.03
C LEU A 194 -10.23 -9.54 13.37
N GLU A 195 -11.16 -10.14 14.11
CA GLU A 195 -10.89 -10.83 15.37
C GLU A 195 -9.86 -11.95 15.22
N ASP A 196 -10.02 -12.79 14.20
CA ASP A 196 -9.06 -13.85 13.87
C ASP A 196 -7.68 -13.27 13.53
N LYS A 197 -7.64 -12.17 12.78
CA LYS A 197 -6.39 -11.48 12.43
C LYS A 197 -5.71 -10.92 13.69
N VAL A 198 -6.44 -10.22 14.54
CA VAL A 198 -5.89 -9.63 15.77
C VAL A 198 -5.41 -10.71 16.74
N LYS A 199 -6.09 -11.85 16.80
CA LYS A 199 -5.61 -13.01 17.56
C LYS A 199 -4.22 -13.46 17.09
N ASN A 200 -4.02 -13.65 15.78
CA ASN A 200 -2.72 -14.05 15.22
C ASN A 200 -1.62 -12.99 15.47
N ILE A 201 -1.98 -11.71 15.48
CA ILE A 201 -1.08 -10.61 15.85
C ILE A 201 -0.65 -10.75 17.32
N ILE A 202 -1.59 -10.94 18.23
CA ILE A 202 -1.30 -11.12 19.66
C ILE A 202 -0.41 -12.35 19.88
N ASP A 203 -0.76 -13.47 19.26
CA ASP A 203 -0.02 -14.74 19.37
C ASP A 203 1.42 -14.64 18.84
N SER A 204 1.71 -13.69 17.94
CA SER A 204 3.07 -13.42 17.47
C SER A 204 3.96 -12.70 18.49
N ASN A 205 3.38 -12.14 19.55
CA ASN A 205 4.05 -11.28 20.53
C ASN A 205 4.79 -10.08 19.90
N ALA A 206 4.34 -9.59 18.75
CA ALA A 206 4.92 -8.42 18.10
C ALA A 206 4.47 -7.13 18.81
N GLU A 207 5.37 -6.15 18.85
CA GLU A 207 5.10 -4.81 19.39
C GLU A 207 4.56 -3.88 18.29
N VAL A 208 4.88 -4.20 17.04
CA VAL A 208 4.45 -3.45 15.86
C VAL A 208 3.88 -4.38 14.81
N VAL A 209 2.74 -4.00 14.24
CA VAL A 209 2.22 -4.57 12.99
C VAL A 209 2.49 -3.59 11.86
N THR A 210 3.10 -4.07 10.80
CA THR A 210 3.31 -3.29 9.59
C THR A 210 2.65 -3.93 8.37
N GLY A 211 2.50 -3.15 7.31
CA GLY A 211 1.94 -3.57 6.03
C GLY A 211 2.04 -2.47 4.99
N CYS A 212 1.60 -2.77 3.76
CA CYS A 212 1.65 -1.86 2.62
C CYS A 212 0.30 -1.22 2.27
N ASP A 213 -0.76 -1.46 3.04
CA ASP A 213 -2.09 -0.91 2.78
C ASP A 213 -2.67 -0.27 4.04
N MET A 214 -2.76 1.06 4.04
CA MET A 214 -3.31 1.81 5.19
C MET A 214 -4.76 1.45 5.51
N GLY A 215 -5.57 1.06 4.53
CA GLY A 215 -6.93 0.58 4.80
C GLY A 215 -6.97 -0.66 5.70
N CYS A 216 -6.08 -1.62 5.46
CA CYS A 216 -5.93 -2.79 6.34
C CYS A 216 -5.41 -2.39 7.72
N LEU A 217 -4.35 -1.58 7.77
CA LEU A 217 -3.72 -1.15 9.01
C LEU A 217 -4.68 -0.34 9.88
N MET A 218 -5.46 0.57 9.29
CA MET A 218 -6.49 1.35 9.97
C MET A 218 -7.57 0.45 10.61
N ASN A 219 -8.03 -0.58 9.90
CA ASN A 219 -9.02 -1.50 10.44
C ASN A 219 -8.47 -2.31 11.62
N ILE A 220 -7.24 -2.80 11.51
CA ILE A 220 -6.53 -3.49 12.59
C ILE A 220 -6.33 -2.56 13.79
N GLN A 221 -5.85 -1.34 13.56
CA GLN A 221 -5.67 -0.32 14.60
C GLN A 221 -6.97 -0.04 15.36
N GLY A 222 -8.10 0.05 14.64
CA GLY A 222 -9.41 0.28 15.24
C GLY A 222 -9.80 -0.79 16.28
N LEU A 223 -9.52 -2.07 16.04
CA LEU A 223 -9.81 -3.12 17.00
C LEU A 223 -8.77 -3.17 18.13
N LEU A 224 -7.47 -3.01 17.83
CA LEU A 224 -6.42 -2.95 18.84
C LEU A 224 -6.69 -1.83 19.84
N SER A 225 -7.07 -0.64 19.36
CA SER A 225 -7.40 0.53 20.20
C SER A 225 -8.63 0.27 21.07
N ARG A 226 -9.71 -0.29 20.52
CA ARG A 226 -10.91 -0.63 21.30
C ARG A 226 -10.63 -1.65 22.41
N ARG A 227 -9.70 -2.57 22.16
CA ARG A 227 -9.26 -3.57 23.14
C ARG A 227 -8.15 -3.07 24.06
N ARG A 228 -7.68 -1.84 23.87
CA ARG A 228 -6.57 -1.23 24.64
C ARG A 228 -5.29 -2.06 24.62
N LEU A 229 -5.02 -2.71 23.47
CA LEU A 229 -3.80 -3.50 23.27
C LEU A 229 -2.63 -2.58 22.92
N PRO A 230 -1.46 -2.72 23.54
CA PRO A 230 -0.31 -1.83 23.38
C PRO A 230 0.52 -2.21 22.11
N ILE A 231 -0.14 -2.57 21.02
CA ILE A 231 0.50 -2.92 19.76
C ILE A 231 0.38 -1.73 18.80
N LYS A 232 1.52 -1.24 18.33
CA LYS A 232 1.58 -0.12 17.40
C LYS A 232 1.28 -0.56 15.96
N ILE A 233 0.73 0.35 15.19
CA ILE A 233 0.52 0.17 13.75
C ILE A 233 1.39 1.18 13.00
N LEU A 234 2.21 0.70 12.07
CA LEU A 234 3.05 1.51 11.21
C LEU A 234 2.96 1.03 9.76
N HIS A 235 2.81 1.97 8.84
CA HIS A 235 3.01 1.63 7.44
C HIS A 235 4.48 1.31 7.20
N ILE A 236 4.78 0.36 6.29
CA ILE A 236 6.16 -0.05 6.03
C ILE A 236 7.06 1.14 5.65
N ALA A 237 6.54 2.12 4.93
CA ALA A 237 7.29 3.33 4.58
C ALA A 237 7.81 4.10 5.80
N GLN A 238 7.06 4.15 6.90
CA GLN A 238 7.47 4.84 8.13
C GLN A 238 8.66 4.13 8.79
N LEU A 239 8.65 2.79 8.83
CA LEU A 239 9.77 2.00 9.32
C LEU A 239 11.01 2.18 8.44
N LEU A 240 10.85 2.14 7.13
CA LEU A 240 11.93 2.26 6.16
C LEU A 240 12.54 3.67 6.11
N ALA A 241 11.75 4.70 6.37
CA ALA A 241 12.24 6.08 6.47
C ALA A 241 13.03 6.34 7.75
N GLY A 242 12.94 5.45 8.76
CA GLY A 242 13.59 5.62 10.05
C GLY A 242 12.94 6.71 10.91
N GLN A 243 11.63 6.85 10.83
CA GLN A 243 10.90 7.78 11.71
C GLN A 243 10.90 7.23 13.14
N SER A 244 11.58 7.95 14.03
CA SER A 244 11.37 7.81 15.48
C SER A 244 9.96 8.30 15.78
N ILE A 245 9.15 7.49 16.43
CA ILE A 245 7.78 7.78 16.85
C ILE A 245 7.82 8.21 18.30
#